data_84947cb9d13136f5b7aeeffb1c46603b
#
_entry.id   84947cb9d13136f5b7aeeffb1c46603b
#
_cell.length_a   1.000
_cell.length_b   1.000
_cell.length_c   1.000
_cell.angle_alpha   90.00
_cell.angle_beta   90.00
_cell.angle_gamma   90.00
#
_symmetry.space_group_name_H-M   'P 1'
#
loop_
_entity.id
_entity.type
_entity.pdbx_description
1 polymer ?
#
loop_
_entity_poly.entity_id
_entity_poly.type
_entity_poly.pdbx_seq_one_letter_code
_entity_poly.pdbx_strand_id
1 'polypeptide(L)'
;MRAIVADTGPLVAMLNRRDQFHAWAVDSLKAIKEPLLTCEAVLTEAFFRLSHLPRGREQLLGLLTEPEVIVLGWQLDNNRA
;
A
#
# COMPACT_ATOMS: atom_id res chain seq x y z
N MET A 1 -4.85 -10.54 -16.27
CA MET A 1 -5.35 -9.91 -15.03
C MET A 1 -5.07 -8.43 -15.04
N ARG A 2 -6.00 -7.65 -14.58
CA ARG A 2 -5.80 -6.22 -14.44
C ARG A 2 -5.55 -5.90 -12.98
N ALA A 3 -4.60 -5.02 -12.74
CA ALA A 3 -4.27 -4.60 -11.38
C ALA A 3 -3.89 -3.12 -11.40
N ILE A 4 -4.08 -2.47 -10.26
CA ILE A 4 -3.74 -1.07 -10.10
C ILE A 4 -2.47 -1.01 -9.25
N VAL A 5 -1.44 -0.34 -9.76
CA VAL A 5 -0.18 -0.20 -9.05
C VAL A 5 -0.34 0.83 -7.93
N ALA A 6 -0.02 0.43 -6.71
CA ALA A 6 -0.09 1.31 -5.55
C ALA A 6 1.31 1.76 -5.18
N ASP A 7 1.56 3.05 -5.34
CA ASP A 7 2.82 3.67 -4.97
C ASP A 7 2.76 4.19 -3.53
N THR A 8 3.90 4.62 -3.02
CA THR A 8 4.03 5.04 -1.63
C THR A 8 3.11 6.21 -1.27
N GLY A 9 3.06 7.23 -2.11
CA GLY A 9 2.26 8.41 -1.82
C GLY A 9 0.80 8.11 -1.52
N PRO A 10 0.09 7.46 -2.45
CA PRO A 10 -1.29 7.11 -2.19
C PRO A 10 -1.50 6.19 -1.00
N LEU A 11 -0.59 5.26 -0.76
CA LEU A 11 -0.70 4.38 0.40
C LEU A 11 -0.60 5.17 1.71
N VAL A 12 0.38 6.05 1.80
CA VAL A 12 0.54 6.88 2.99
C VAL A 12 -0.66 7.80 3.17
N ALA A 13 -1.15 8.40 2.09
CA ALA A 13 -2.31 9.28 2.17
C ALA A 13 -3.54 8.54 2.67
N MET A 14 -3.73 7.32 2.21
CA MET A 14 -4.87 6.52 2.66
C MET A 14 -4.80 6.18 4.14
N LEU A 15 -3.61 5.93 4.65
CA LEU A 15 -3.44 5.48 6.03
C LEU A 15 -3.19 6.62 7.02
N ASN A 16 -2.85 7.80 6.54
CA ASN A 16 -2.63 8.96 7.39
C ASN A 16 -3.79 9.92 7.29
N ARG A 17 -4.65 9.94 8.29
CA ARG A 17 -5.84 10.79 8.31
C ARG A 17 -5.54 12.28 8.21
N ARG A 18 -4.35 12.67 8.57
CA ARG A 18 -3.94 14.09 8.54
C ARG A 18 -3.36 14.50 7.20
N ASP A 19 -3.16 13.56 6.31
CA ASP A 19 -2.67 13.87 4.98
C ASP A 19 -3.72 14.67 4.22
N GLN A 20 -3.26 15.73 3.53
CA GLN A 20 -4.18 16.58 2.79
C GLN A 20 -4.94 15.82 1.70
N PHE A 21 -4.37 14.73 1.22
CA PHE A 21 -5.00 13.91 0.18
C PHE A 21 -5.71 12.68 0.73
N HIS A 22 -5.91 12.61 2.05
CA HIS A 22 -6.48 11.41 2.67
C HIS A 22 -7.86 11.06 2.10
N ALA A 23 -8.76 12.03 2.08
CA ALA A 23 -10.12 11.77 1.61
C ALA A 23 -10.14 11.34 0.16
N TRP A 24 -9.33 11.98 -0.67
CA TRP A 24 -9.22 11.61 -2.07
C TRP A 24 -8.68 10.18 -2.23
N ALA A 25 -7.66 9.83 -1.45
CA ALA A 25 -7.05 8.51 -1.55
C ALA A 25 -8.03 7.42 -1.12
N VAL A 26 -8.76 7.64 -0.03
CA VAL A 26 -9.75 6.68 0.45
C VAL A 26 -10.84 6.49 -0.59
N ASP A 27 -11.38 7.58 -1.11
CA ASP A 27 -12.45 7.50 -2.09
C ASP A 27 -11.99 6.83 -3.38
N SER A 28 -10.79 7.16 -3.82
CA SER A 28 -10.24 6.57 -5.04
C SER A 28 -10.05 5.07 -4.88
N LEU A 29 -9.53 4.63 -3.73
CA LEU A 29 -9.30 3.22 -3.50
C LEU A 29 -10.59 2.44 -3.33
N LYS A 30 -11.60 3.05 -2.74
CA LYS A 30 -12.91 2.40 -2.62
C LYS A 30 -13.55 2.17 -3.98
N ALA A 31 -13.27 3.02 -4.94
CA ALA A 31 -13.83 2.90 -6.29
C ALA A 31 -13.11 1.84 -7.13
N ILE A 32 -11.93 1.43 -6.73
CA ILE A 32 -11.15 0.45 -7.48
C ILE A 32 -11.65 -0.95 -7.18
N LYS A 33 -11.95 -1.70 -8.22
CA LYS A 33 -12.38 -3.09 -8.10
C LYS A 33 -11.29 -4.07 -8.43
N GLU A 34 -10.24 -3.60 -9.08
CA GLU A 34 -9.10 -4.43 -9.43
C GLU A 34 -8.20 -4.62 -8.21
N PRO A 35 -7.40 -5.68 -8.18
CA PRO A 35 -6.44 -5.86 -7.10
C PRO A 35 -5.42 -4.73 -7.07
N LEU A 36 -4.97 -4.38 -5.88
CA LEU A 36 -3.86 -3.44 -5.70
C LEU A 36 -2.56 -4.20 -5.76
N LEU A 37 -1.64 -3.70 -6.56
CA LEU A 37 -0.34 -4.31 -6.74
C LEU A 37 0.73 -3.38 -6.17
N THR A 38 1.53 -3.88 -5.25
CA THR A 38 2.62 -3.11 -4.67
C THR A 38 3.86 -3.99 -4.56
N CYS A 39 4.93 -3.49 -3.99
CA CYS A 39 6.16 -4.25 -3.85
C CYS A 39 6.86 -3.89 -2.55
N GLU A 40 7.87 -4.69 -2.20
CA GLU A 40 8.57 -4.51 -0.94
C GLU A 40 9.23 -3.15 -0.81
N ALA A 41 9.76 -2.59 -1.90
CA ALA A 41 10.39 -1.28 -1.84
C ALA A 41 9.39 -0.19 -1.46
N VAL A 42 8.20 -0.24 -2.05
CA VAL A 42 7.14 0.70 -1.73
C VAL A 42 6.72 0.55 -0.28
N LEU A 43 6.57 -0.69 0.18
CA LEU A 43 6.15 -0.96 1.55
C LEU A 43 7.19 -0.50 2.56
N THR A 44 8.47 -0.68 2.26
CA THR A 44 9.54 -0.23 3.14
C THR A 44 9.48 1.27 3.33
N GLU A 45 9.31 2.01 2.25
CA GLU A 45 9.21 3.45 2.35
C GLU A 45 7.94 3.87 3.07
N ALA A 46 6.82 3.22 2.79
CA ALA A 46 5.57 3.52 3.48
C ALA A 46 5.68 3.25 4.99
N PHE A 47 6.30 2.16 5.37
CA PHE A 47 6.57 1.84 6.77
C PHE A 47 7.34 2.95 7.44
N PHE A 48 8.39 3.42 6.78
CA PHE A 48 9.22 4.47 7.32
C PHE A 48 8.41 5.75 7.51
N ARG A 49 7.66 6.14 6.50
CA ARG A 49 6.87 7.37 6.55
C ARG A 49 5.75 7.34 7.57
N LEU A 50 5.21 6.15 7.84
CA LEU A 50 4.13 6.00 8.82
C LEU A 50 4.64 5.73 10.23
N SER A 51 5.95 5.56 10.40
CA SER A 51 6.50 5.14 11.68
C SER A 51 6.32 6.16 12.79
N HIS A 52 6.14 7.43 12.46
CA HIS A 52 5.93 8.49 13.46
C HIS A 52 4.46 8.63 13.87
N LEU A 53 3.57 7.87 13.24
CA LEU A 53 2.14 7.91 13.58
C LEU A 53 1.83 6.80 14.56
N PRO A 54 0.92 7.04 15.55
CA PRO A 54 0.59 6.05 16.57
C PRO A 54 0.02 4.81 15.93
N ARG A 55 0.02 3.99 15.44
CA ARG A 55 -0.56 2.80 14.84
C ARG A 55 -0.39 2.78 13.31
N GLY A 56 0.50 3.64 12.81
CA GLY A 56 0.70 3.68 11.37
C GLY A 56 1.16 2.36 10.79
N ARG A 57 2.11 1.70 11.46
CA ARG A 57 2.62 0.42 11.00
C ARG A 57 1.57 -0.68 11.11
N GLU A 58 0.78 -0.66 12.17
CA GLU A 58 -0.29 -1.65 12.33
C GLU A 58 -1.32 -1.51 11.23
N GLN A 59 -1.65 -0.28 10.88
CA GLN A 59 -2.61 -0.05 9.81
C GLN A 59 -2.09 -0.53 8.46
N LEU A 60 -0.80 -0.33 8.19
CA LEU A 60 -0.22 -0.82 6.96
C LEU A 60 -0.24 -2.34 6.92
N LEU A 61 0.13 -2.98 8.04
CA LEU A 61 0.09 -4.44 8.10
C LEU A 61 -1.33 -4.97 7.91
N GLY A 62 -2.32 -4.27 8.48
CA GLY A 62 -3.71 -4.64 8.27
C GLY A 62 -4.13 -4.58 6.81
N LEU A 63 -3.68 -3.55 6.10
CA LEU A 63 -3.96 -3.44 4.68
C LEU A 63 -3.38 -4.64 3.90
N LEU A 64 -2.20 -5.07 4.28
CA LEU A 64 -1.53 -6.16 3.57
C LEU A 64 -2.19 -7.51 3.77
N THR A 65 -3.09 -7.63 4.75
CA THR A 65 -3.83 -8.88 4.94
C THR A 65 -5.09 -8.95 4.07
N GLU A 66 -5.43 -7.87 3.37
CA GLU A 66 -6.61 -7.88 2.51
C GLU A 66 -6.33 -8.70 1.25
N PRO A 67 -7.26 -9.58 0.84
CA PRO A 67 -7.01 -10.44 -0.31
C PRO A 67 -6.81 -9.68 -1.62
N GLU A 68 -7.31 -8.46 -1.70
CA GLU A 68 -7.18 -7.65 -2.90
C GLU A 68 -5.81 -7.01 -3.04
N VAL A 69 -4.96 -7.11 -2.04
CA VAL A 69 -3.65 -6.49 -2.08
C VAL A 69 -2.60 -7.55 -2.40
N ILE A 70 -1.89 -7.34 -3.49
CA ILE A 70 -0.86 -8.26 -3.96
C ILE A 70 0.50 -7.62 -3.78
N VAL A 71 1.38 -8.29 -3.08
CA VAL A 71 2.74 -7.80 -2.85
C VAL A 71 3.71 -8.62 -3.69
N LEU A 72 4.45 -7.94 -4.55
CA LEU A 72 5.50 -8.59 -5.33
C LEU A 72 6.78 -8.57 -4.52
N GLY A 73 7.27 -9.74 -4.22
CA GLY A 73 8.49 -9.86 -3.45
C GLY A 73 9.70 -9.88 -4.35
N TRP A 74 10.80 -9.44 -3.80
CA TRP A 74 12.07 -9.45 -4.51
C TRP A 74 12.48 -10.86 -4.90
N GLN A 75 12.15 -11.84 -4.09
CA GLN A 75 12.52 -13.23 -4.34
C GLN A 75 11.86 -13.81 -5.58
N LEU A 76 10.75 -13.26 -6.00
CA LEU A 76 10.10 -13.76 -7.19
C LEU A 76 10.99 -13.63 -8.40
N ASP A 77 11.74 -12.56 -8.48
CA ASP A 77 12.66 -12.35 -9.59
C ASP A 77 13.81 -13.32 -9.55
N ASN A 78 14.30 -13.62 -8.37
CA ASN A 78 15.45 -14.51 -8.21
C ASN A 78 15.08 -15.95 -8.48
N ASN A 79 13.87 -16.33 -8.19
CA ASN A 79 13.43 -17.70 -8.36
C ASN A 79 13.24 -18.10 -9.79
N ARG A 80 13.25 -17.12 -10.64
CA ARG A 80 13.06 -17.40 -12.02
C ARG A 80 14.25 -17.96 -12.70
N ALA A 81 15.35 -17.86 -12.13
CA ALA A 81 16.57 -18.26 -12.80
C ALA A 81 16.47 -19.64 -13.41
#